data_306ee312875429c1aec8860c298a17eb
#
_entry.id   306ee312875429c1aec8860c298a17eb
#
_cell.length_a   1.000
_cell.length_b   1.000
_cell.length_c   1.000
_cell.angle_alpha   90.00
_cell.angle_beta   90.00
_cell.angle_gamma   90.00
#
_symmetry.space_group_name_H-M   'P 1'
#
loop_
_entity.id
_entity.type
_entity.pdbx_description
1 polymer ?
#
loop_
_entity_poly.entity_id
_entity_poly.type
_entity_poly.pdbx_seq_one_letter_code
_entity_poly.pdbx_strand_id
1 'polypeptide(L)'
;LKACGFSPTAFAAAVTGTAQAGASSTITLAAGASATNDFYRGCVIVTTGGTGSGQTRQIKSYVGSTKVATVTPAWSVTPDNTTTYSIAACHIYKQVSSSIPTVTIYEWLHRTDGGNSKLRAQVGCAGTFTLAVQSGQGCYFDFQMTGSLVQPTDPSIPSAATYQSTRPIAFVNTIECVLDGTSFALDNFSFDAGNEVQQIGDPRADFGLGIAGITRRRAGGTFRAPMDLEATRDVFGGWANGTEAVMSVVWGATAGNRFAVMSDHMVYSGVNDADVNGFLYAETPFRCNRENDSFMITFW
;
A
#
# COMPACT_ATOMS: atom_id res chain seq x y z
N LEU A 1 -7.12 4.09 6.72
CA LEU A 1 -6.50 2.74 6.64
C LEU A 1 -6.64 1.94 7.95
N LYS A 2 -6.44 2.55 9.15
CA LYS A 2 -6.51 1.82 10.42
C LYS A 2 -7.87 1.12 10.63
N ALA A 3 -8.98 1.82 10.42
CA ALA A 3 -10.33 1.25 10.54
C ALA A 3 -10.69 0.24 9.43
N CYS A 4 -9.82 0.09 8.43
CA CYS A 4 -9.90 -0.93 7.39
C CYS A 4 -8.96 -2.12 7.67
N GLY A 5 -8.45 -2.25 8.91
CA GLY A 5 -7.59 -3.37 9.32
C GLY A 5 -6.14 -3.26 8.87
N PHE A 6 -5.59 -2.04 8.80
CA PHE A 6 -4.17 -1.80 8.52
C PHE A 6 -3.52 -1.09 9.70
N SER A 7 -2.53 -1.73 10.32
CA SER A 7 -1.77 -1.15 11.43
C SER A 7 -0.52 -0.43 10.91
N PRO A 8 -0.26 0.81 11.32
CA PRO A 8 0.94 1.54 10.94
C PRO A 8 2.14 1.14 11.79
N THR A 9 3.29 1.03 11.13
CA THR A 9 4.61 1.10 11.76
C THR A 9 5.30 2.36 11.27
N ALA A 10 5.73 3.22 12.19
CA ALA A 10 6.35 4.49 11.85
C ALA A 10 7.87 4.44 12.04
N PHE A 11 8.60 4.89 11.03
CA PHE A 11 10.03 5.20 11.11
C PHE A 11 10.19 6.72 11.11
N ALA A 12 10.37 7.28 12.29
CA ALA A 12 10.40 8.74 12.48
C ALA A 12 11.61 9.42 11.86
N ALA A 13 12.70 8.68 11.65
CA ALA A 13 13.93 9.18 11.06
C ALA A 13 14.47 8.21 10.02
N ALA A 14 15.19 8.73 9.05
CA ALA A 14 15.88 7.91 8.07
C ALA A 14 17.00 7.09 8.75
N VAL A 15 17.16 5.84 8.32
CA VAL A 15 18.25 4.96 8.74
C VAL A 15 19.32 4.97 7.65
N THR A 16 20.47 5.53 7.96
CA THR A 16 21.60 5.66 7.04
C THR A 16 22.78 4.82 7.47
N GLY A 17 23.63 4.44 6.54
CA GLY A 17 24.86 3.70 6.85
C GLY A 17 25.67 3.37 5.61
N THR A 18 26.79 2.69 5.84
CA THR A 18 27.59 2.08 4.79
C THR A 18 27.33 0.57 4.81
N ALA A 19 27.07 0.00 3.66
CA ALA A 19 26.87 -1.43 3.52
C ALA A 19 28.14 -2.19 3.89
N GLN A 20 27.99 -3.40 4.42
CA GLN A 20 29.12 -4.27 4.74
C GLN A 20 29.41 -5.24 3.58
N ALA A 21 28.38 -5.60 2.83
CA ALA A 21 28.45 -6.48 1.65
C ALA A 21 27.17 -6.36 0.83
N GLY A 22 27.17 -6.89 -0.38
CA GLY A 22 25.97 -7.03 -1.20
C GLY A 22 26.06 -8.23 -2.14
N ALA A 23 24.92 -8.64 -2.66
CA ALA A 23 24.76 -9.60 -3.74
C ALA A 23 23.67 -9.10 -4.69
N SER A 24 23.32 -9.84 -5.72
CA SER A 24 22.40 -9.42 -6.78
C SER A 24 21.05 -8.90 -6.26
N SER A 25 20.52 -9.47 -5.17
CA SER A 25 19.24 -9.08 -4.56
C SER A 25 19.33 -8.79 -3.06
N THR A 26 20.55 -8.68 -2.50
CA THR A 26 20.72 -8.42 -1.08
C THR A 26 21.70 -7.29 -0.82
N ILE A 27 21.56 -6.67 0.35
CA ILE A 27 22.52 -5.73 0.92
C ILE A 27 22.64 -6.01 2.41
N THR A 28 23.90 -6.10 2.90
CA THR A 28 24.17 -6.22 4.33
C THR A 28 24.27 -4.82 4.91
N LEU A 29 23.33 -4.45 5.75
CA LEU A 29 23.27 -3.13 6.37
C LEU A 29 24.40 -2.95 7.40
N ALA A 30 24.63 -1.71 7.84
CA ALA A 30 25.60 -1.38 8.85
C ALA A 30 25.36 -2.15 10.16
N ALA A 31 26.41 -2.39 10.95
CA ALA A 31 26.35 -3.15 12.21
C ALA A 31 25.30 -2.63 13.20
N GLY A 32 25.06 -1.30 13.21
CA GLY A 32 24.07 -0.65 14.07
C GLY A 32 22.61 -0.81 13.59
N ALA A 33 22.33 -1.50 12.47
CA ALA A 33 20.98 -1.77 12.02
C ALA A 33 20.22 -2.68 13.02
N SER A 34 18.89 -2.68 12.96
CA SER A 34 18.03 -3.43 13.89
C SER A 34 18.40 -4.92 13.96
N ALA A 35 18.33 -5.53 15.14
CA ALA A 35 18.52 -6.96 15.33
C ALA A 35 17.22 -7.77 15.14
N THR A 36 16.09 -7.10 14.91
CA THR A 36 14.77 -7.73 14.75
C THR A 36 14.57 -8.15 13.31
N ASN A 37 14.12 -9.39 13.09
CA ASN A 37 13.77 -9.87 11.76
C ASN A 37 12.60 -9.04 11.19
N ASP A 38 12.63 -8.83 9.88
CA ASP A 38 11.62 -8.10 9.11
C ASP A 38 11.34 -6.66 9.61
N PHE A 39 12.26 -6.09 10.42
CA PHE A 39 12.12 -4.73 10.93
C PHE A 39 11.97 -3.70 9.80
N TYR A 40 12.75 -3.83 8.73
CA TYR A 40 12.72 -2.93 7.58
C TYR A 40 11.87 -3.43 6.41
N ARG A 41 11.15 -4.56 6.55
CA ARG A 41 10.31 -5.11 5.50
C ARG A 41 9.22 -4.13 5.08
N GLY A 42 9.14 -3.84 3.79
CA GLY A 42 8.22 -2.86 3.19
C GLY A 42 8.82 -1.45 3.08
N CYS A 43 9.94 -1.14 3.77
CA CYS A 43 10.66 0.11 3.57
C CYS A 43 11.28 0.19 2.18
N VAL A 44 11.56 1.42 1.76
CA VAL A 44 12.33 1.70 0.55
C VAL A 44 13.75 2.10 0.94
N ILE A 45 14.72 1.44 0.32
CA ILE A 45 16.15 1.72 0.46
C ILE A 45 16.68 2.37 -0.81
N VAL A 46 17.49 3.40 -0.62
CA VAL A 46 18.18 4.12 -1.70
C VAL A 46 19.68 4.03 -1.46
N THR A 47 20.44 3.64 -2.47
CA THR A 47 21.90 3.74 -2.43
C THR A 47 22.31 5.17 -2.74
N THR A 48 23.04 5.81 -1.84
CA THR A 48 23.32 7.26 -1.87
C THR A 48 24.75 7.60 -2.31
N GLY A 49 25.66 6.63 -2.33
CA GLY A 49 27.05 6.82 -2.75
C GLY A 49 27.79 5.49 -2.87
N GLY A 50 29.01 5.54 -3.39
CA GLY A 50 29.81 4.35 -3.65
C GLY A 50 29.30 3.51 -4.83
N THR A 51 29.67 2.22 -4.83
CA THR A 51 29.25 1.27 -5.88
C THR A 51 27.74 1.14 -5.93
N GLY A 52 27.14 1.26 -7.11
CA GLY A 52 25.70 1.15 -7.31
C GLY A 52 24.87 2.33 -6.77
N SER A 53 25.46 3.52 -6.62
CA SER A 53 24.76 4.73 -6.17
C SER A 53 23.57 5.07 -7.06
N GLY A 54 22.48 5.63 -6.46
CA GLY A 54 21.29 6.12 -7.14
C GLY A 54 20.20 5.06 -7.39
N GLN A 55 20.38 3.84 -6.94
CA GLN A 55 19.37 2.80 -7.07
C GLN A 55 18.35 2.86 -5.92
N THR A 56 17.07 2.73 -6.25
CA THR A 56 15.97 2.65 -5.29
C THR A 56 15.37 1.25 -5.34
N ARG A 57 15.20 0.59 -4.19
CA ARG A 57 14.63 -0.75 -4.08
C ARG A 57 13.68 -0.84 -2.88
N GLN A 58 12.70 -1.73 -2.97
CA GLN A 58 11.86 -2.05 -1.82
C GLN A 58 12.43 -3.26 -1.07
N ILE A 59 12.45 -3.22 0.26
CA ILE A 59 12.94 -4.31 1.09
C ILE A 59 11.83 -5.35 1.23
N LYS A 60 12.05 -6.54 0.66
CA LYS A 60 11.15 -7.69 0.70
C LYS A 60 11.21 -8.43 2.04
N SER A 61 12.41 -8.62 2.57
CA SER A 61 12.65 -9.29 3.86
C SER A 61 13.93 -8.78 4.51
N TYR A 62 14.07 -9.02 5.81
CA TYR A 62 15.25 -8.61 6.55
C TYR A 62 15.58 -9.62 7.65
N VAL A 63 16.84 -10.06 7.71
CA VAL A 63 17.36 -10.94 8.76
C VAL A 63 18.14 -10.11 9.77
N GLY A 64 17.59 -9.89 10.93
CA GLY A 64 18.16 -9.00 11.96
C GLY A 64 19.48 -9.50 12.54
N SER A 65 19.71 -10.81 12.63
CA SER A 65 20.97 -11.39 13.15
C SER A 65 22.18 -11.14 12.24
N THR A 66 21.96 -11.21 10.92
CA THR A 66 22.99 -11.00 9.89
C THR A 66 22.97 -9.62 9.25
N LYS A 67 21.98 -8.79 9.58
CA LYS A 67 21.76 -7.46 8.98
C LYS A 67 21.50 -7.50 7.46
N VAL A 68 21.13 -8.63 6.91
CA VAL A 68 20.89 -8.80 5.47
C VAL A 68 19.47 -8.41 5.12
N ALA A 69 19.32 -7.41 4.27
CA ALA A 69 18.08 -7.02 3.62
C ALA A 69 18.02 -7.62 2.21
N THR A 70 16.93 -8.33 1.91
CA THR A 70 16.61 -8.79 0.56
C THR A 70 15.70 -7.77 -0.11
N VAL A 71 16.03 -7.39 -1.33
CA VAL A 71 15.33 -6.31 -2.06
C VAL A 71 14.65 -6.83 -3.33
N THR A 72 13.70 -6.06 -3.81
CA THR A 72 13.05 -6.25 -5.10
C THR A 72 12.92 -4.90 -5.82
N PRO A 73 13.22 -4.82 -7.14
CA PRO A 73 13.92 -5.82 -7.96
C PRO A 73 15.37 -6.05 -7.52
N ALA A 74 16.07 -6.94 -8.19
CA ALA A 74 17.51 -7.10 -8.01
C ALA A 74 18.29 -5.80 -8.30
N TRP A 75 19.45 -5.65 -7.72
CA TRP A 75 20.32 -4.52 -7.99
C TRP A 75 20.82 -4.56 -9.45
N SER A 76 20.74 -3.44 -10.15
CA SER A 76 21.33 -3.31 -11.49
C SER A 76 22.87 -3.31 -11.41
N VAL A 77 23.40 -2.71 -10.34
CA VAL A 77 24.81 -2.77 -9.96
C VAL A 77 24.86 -3.25 -8.51
N THR A 78 25.49 -4.40 -8.29
CA THR A 78 25.59 -5.02 -6.95
C THR A 78 26.31 -4.10 -5.98
N PRO A 79 25.70 -3.75 -4.83
CA PRO A 79 26.37 -2.97 -3.77
C PRO A 79 27.58 -3.71 -3.19
N ASP A 80 28.51 -2.95 -2.66
CA ASP A 80 29.68 -3.47 -1.93
C ASP A 80 29.90 -2.70 -0.62
N ASN A 81 31.05 -2.90 0.00
CA ASN A 81 31.41 -2.22 1.26
C ASN A 81 31.74 -0.74 1.12
N THR A 82 31.70 -0.17 -0.09
CA THR A 82 31.82 1.28 -0.33
C THR A 82 30.44 1.95 -0.48
N THR A 83 29.38 1.14 -0.66
CA THR A 83 28.04 1.64 -0.91
C THR A 83 27.46 2.27 0.34
N THR A 84 27.10 3.54 0.28
CA THR A 84 26.29 4.18 1.31
C THR A 84 24.79 4.06 0.95
N TYR A 85 23.94 3.95 1.97
CA TYR A 85 22.50 3.82 1.78
C TYR A 85 21.70 4.68 2.75
N SER A 86 20.45 4.93 2.38
CA SER A 86 19.42 5.53 3.22
C SER A 86 18.12 4.74 3.09
N ILE A 87 17.55 4.32 4.21
CA ILE A 87 16.17 3.85 4.32
C ILE A 87 15.37 5.07 4.79
N ALA A 88 14.45 5.57 3.98
CA ALA A 88 13.73 6.79 4.27
C ALA A 88 12.87 6.69 5.53
N ALA A 89 12.67 7.81 6.23
CA ALA A 89 11.59 7.93 7.21
C ALA A 89 10.27 7.64 6.52
N CYS A 90 9.45 6.76 7.09
CA CYS A 90 8.24 6.29 6.42
C CYS A 90 7.19 5.79 7.40
N HIS A 91 5.97 5.65 6.90
CA HIS A 91 4.88 4.97 7.55
C HIS A 91 4.49 3.73 6.73
N ILE A 92 4.64 2.55 7.30
CA ILE A 92 4.24 1.30 6.67
C ILE A 92 2.92 0.84 7.29
N TYR A 93 1.92 0.62 6.46
CA TYR A 93 0.63 0.06 6.84
C TYR A 93 0.59 -1.40 6.44
N LYS A 94 0.47 -2.29 7.43
CA LYS A 94 0.37 -3.75 7.24
C LYS A 94 -1.01 -4.23 7.65
N GLN A 95 -1.53 -5.21 6.95
CA GLN A 95 -2.80 -5.84 7.29
C GLN A 95 -2.70 -6.54 8.65
N VAL A 96 -3.72 -6.37 9.49
CA VAL A 96 -3.86 -7.03 10.80
C VAL A 96 -5.29 -7.54 10.98
N SER A 97 -5.44 -8.69 11.65
CA SER A 97 -6.75 -9.30 11.95
C SER A 97 -7.23 -9.05 13.38
N SER A 98 -6.44 -8.38 14.20
CA SER A 98 -6.80 -8.06 15.59
C SER A 98 -6.50 -6.60 15.93
N SER A 99 -7.12 -6.11 17.01
CA SER A 99 -6.92 -4.74 17.51
C SER A 99 -7.19 -3.65 16.46
N ILE A 100 -8.19 -3.88 15.61
CA ILE A 100 -8.59 -2.92 14.58
C ILE A 100 -9.39 -1.80 15.25
N PRO A 101 -8.92 -0.54 15.22
CA PRO A 101 -9.66 0.57 15.79
C PRO A 101 -10.83 0.96 14.89
N THR A 102 -11.90 1.45 15.51
CA THR A 102 -12.96 2.14 14.78
C THR A 102 -12.68 3.63 14.68
N VAL A 103 -13.40 4.33 13.80
CA VAL A 103 -13.33 5.78 13.65
C VAL A 103 -14.71 6.39 13.79
N THR A 104 -14.76 7.68 14.13
CA THR A 104 -15.98 8.47 14.06
C THR A 104 -15.89 9.40 12.84
N ILE A 105 -16.93 9.41 12.04
CA ILE A 105 -17.03 10.24 10.84
C ILE A 105 -18.08 11.34 11.11
N TYR A 106 -17.68 12.59 10.92
CA TYR A 106 -18.53 13.75 11.04
C TYR A 106 -18.81 14.32 9.67
N GLU A 107 -20.11 14.47 9.33
CA GLU A 107 -20.59 15.10 8.11
C GLU A 107 -21.34 16.39 8.47
N TRP A 108 -20.83 17.52 7.99
CA TRP A 108 -21.41 18.83 8.21
C TRP A 108 -22.20 19.28 6.97
N LEU A 109 -23.52 19.32 7.08
CA LEU A 109 -24.39 19.72 6.00
C LEU A 109 -24.76 21.22 6.16
N HIS A 110 -24.43 22.01 5.16
CA HIS A 110 -24.81 23.42 5.12
C HIS A 110 -26.31 23.58 4.91
N ARG A 111 -26.90 24.51 5.64
CA ARG A 111 -28.28 24.93 5.40
C ARG A 111 -28.30 26.06 4.38
N THR A 112 -29.37 26.11 3.59
CA THR A 112 -29.56 27.14 2.55
C THR A 112 -29.88 28.54 3.12
N ASP A 113 -30.31 28.62 4.38
CA ASP A 113 -30.68 29.85 5.08
C ASP A 113 -29.53 30.54 5.83
N GLY A 114 -28.32 29.99 5.74
CA GLY A 114 -27.13 30.54 6.41
C GLY A 114 -27.08 30.31 7.92
N GLY A 115 -28.03 29.56 8.49
CA GLY A 115 -28.06 29.20 9.91
C GLY A 115 -27.05 28.15 10.31
N ASN A 116 -27.20 27.58 11.52
CA ASN A 116 -26.39 26.47 11.99
C ASN A 116 -26.43 25.31 10.99
N SER A 117 -25.30 24.61 10.83
CA SER A 117 -25.22 23.40 10.03
C SER A 117 -25.88 22.22 10.74
N LYS A 118 -26.28 21.22 9.97
CA LYS A 118 -26.69 19.93 10.50
C LYS A 118 -25.50 19.00 10.56
N LEU A 119 -25.20 18.50 11.75
CA LEU A 119 -24.16 17.50 11.96
C LEU A 119 -24.78 16.10 11.96
N ARG A 120 -24.28 15.25 11.09
CA ARG A 120 -24.46 13.81 11.16
C ARG A 120 -23.15 13.17 11.65
N ALA A 121 -23.22 12.39 12.70
CA ALA A 121 -22.07 11.64 13.21
C ALA A 121 -22.32 10.15 13.05
N GLN A 122 -21.35 9.43 12.51
CA GLN A 122 -21.30 7.98 12.48
C GLN A 122 -20.18 7.51 13.38
N VAL A 123 -20.49 6.71 14.39
CA VAL A 123 -19.55 6.22 15.40
C VAL A 123 -19.28 4.74 15.21
N GLY A 124 -18.13 4.29 15.71
CA GLY A 124 -17.76 2.87 15.61
C GLY A 124 -17.63 2.39 14.17
N CYS A 125 -17.17 3.24 13.24
CA CYS A 125 -17.06 2.90 11.84
C CYS A 125 -15.87 1.99 11.59
N ALA A 126 -16.11 0.92 10.85
CA ALA A 126 -15.13 0.09 10.18
C ALA A 126 -15.42 0.10 8.67
N GLY A 127 -14.46 -0.27 7.84
CA GLY A 127 -14.68 -0.17 6.40
C GLY A 127 -13.72 -1.00 5.55
N THR A 128 -13.88 -0.82 4.26
CA THR A 128 -12.94 -1.25 3.22
C THR A 128 -12.44 -0.04 2.45
N PHE A 129 -11.45 -0.26 1.60
CA PHE A 129 -11.01 0.75 0.64
C PHE A 129 -10.55 0.10 -0.65
N THR A 130 -10.65 0.85 -1.72
CA THR A 130 -10.01 0.55 -3.00
C THR A 130 -8.92 1.57 -3.27
N LEU A 131 -7.82 1.11 -3.86
CA LEU A 131 -6.74 1.93 -4.38
C LEU A 131 -6.78 1.78 -5.90
N ALA A 132 -6.98 2.88 -6.61
CA ALA A 132 -6.98 2.90 -8.06
C ALA A 132 -5.87 3.80 -8.59
N VAL A 133 -5.10 3.28 -9.54
CA VAL A 133 -3.99 3.97 -10.17
C VAL A 133 -4.05 3.71 -11.67
N GLN A 134 -4.16 4.76 -12.44
CA GLN A 134 -4.22 4.69 -13.90
C GLN A 134 -3.21 5.66 -14.52
N SER A 135 -2.59 5.25 -15.61
CA SER A 135 -1.67 6.08 -16.38
C SER A 135 -2.29 7.43 -16.72
N GLY A 136 -1.58 8.52 -16.44
CA GLY A 136 -2.05 9.89 -16.66
C GLY A 136 -3.04 10.44 -15.62
N GLN A 137 -3.39 9.67 -14.59
CA GLN A 137 -4.30 10.10 -13.53
C GLN A 137 -3.61 10.13 -12.16
N GLY A 138 -4.21 10.82 -11.20
CA GLY A 138 -3.79 10.77 -9.80
C GLY A 138 -4.18 9.44 -9.15
N CYS A 139 -3.45 9.06 -8.12
CA CYS A 139 -3.79 7.91 -7.31
C CYS A 139 -4.78 8.29 -6.21
N TYR A 140 -5.83 7.51 -6.05
CA TYR A 140 -6.90 7.76 -5.08
C TYR A 140 -7.18 6.53 -4.23
N PHE A 141 -7.51 6.80 -2.96
CA PHE A 141 -8.06 5.83 -2.05
C PHE A 141 -9.55 6.14 -1.87
N ASP A 142 -10.40 5.22 -2.28
CA ASP A 142 -11.84 5.31 -2.08
C ASP A 142 -12.23 4.47 -0.87
N PHE A 143 -12.78 5.12 0.17
CA PHE A 143 -13.16 4.47 1.41
C PHE A 143 -14.67 4.24 1.47
N GLN A 144 -15.07 3.00 1.75
CA GLN A 144 -16.45 2.66 2.09
C GLN A 144 -16.50 2.32 3.58
N MET A 145 -17.17 3.17 4.35
CA MET A 145 -17.22 3.07 5.81
C MET A 145 -18.64 2.80 6.28
N THR A 146 -18.79 1.90 7.24
CA THR A 146 -20.05 1.53 7.87
C THR A 146 -19.95 1.77 9.38
N GLY A 147 -20.92 2.43 9.97
CA GLY A 147 -20.94 2.74 11.40
C GLY A 147 -22.35 3.02 11.92
N SER A 148 -22.49 3.21 13.22
CA SER A 148 -23.77 3.57 13.86
C SER A 148 -24.03 5.06 13.70
N LEU A 149 -25.20 5.42 13.19
CA LEU A 149 -25.64 6.81 13.14
C LEU A 149 -26.04 7.27 14.56
N VAL A 150 -25.59 8.45 14.94
CA VAL A 150 -26.00 9.13 16.18
C VAL A 150 -27.09 10.15 15.81
N GLN A 151 -27.98 10.45 16.77
CA GLN A 151 -29.03 11.45 16.59
C GLN A 151 -28.42 12.76 16.06
N PRO A 152 -28.85 13.26 14.89
CA PRO A 152 -28.33 14.49 14.31
C PRO A 152 -28.55 15.70 15.21
N THR A 153 -27.60 16.62 15.22
CA THR A 153 -27.60 17.86 15.98
C THR A 153 -27.35 19.08 15.08
N ASP A 154 -27.59 20.29 15.57
CA ASP A 154 -27.43 21.51 14.80
C ASP A 154 -26.35 22.46 15.38
N PRO A 155 -25.08 22.02 15.50
CA PRO A 155 -24.00 22.87 15.99
C PRO A 155 -23.51 23.84 14.91
N SER A 156 -22.74 24.86 15.33
CA SER A 156 -21.99 25.71 14.40
C SER A 156 -20.84 24.88 13.74
N ILE A 157 -20.54 25.22 12.50
CA ILE A 157 -19.40 24.61 11.79
C ILE A 157 -18.10 25.01 12.50
N PRO A 158 -17.13 24.07 12.67
CA PRO A 158 -15.83 24.40 13.21
C PRO A 158 -15.15 25.49 12.38
N SER A 159 -14.70 26.56 13.04
CA SER A 159 -14.10 27.73 12.38
C SER A 159 -12.70 27.48 11.80
N ALA A 160 -12.05 26.36 12.17
CA ALA A 160 -10.70 26.04 11.77
C ALA A 160 -10.62 24.61 11.19
N ALA A 161 -10.92 24.47 9.91
CA ALA A 161 -10.60 23.25 9.18
C ALA A 161 -9.17 23.36 8.61
N THR A 162 -8.32 22.38 8.93
CA THR A 162 -7.00 22.29 8.33
C THR A 162 -7.05 21.35 7.13
N TYR A 163 -6.75 21.89 5.97
CA TYR A 163 -6.70 21.13 4.72
C TYR A 163 -5.25 20.76 4.38
N GLN A 164 -5.08 19.58 3.79
CA GLN A 164 -3.79 19.17 3.28
C GLN A 164 -3.40 20.06 2.08
N SER A 165 -2.22 20.69 2.17
CA SER A 165 -1.70 21.55 1.10
C SER A 165 -0.90 20.81 0.04
N THR A 166 -0.57 19.55 0.28
CA THR A 166 0.27 18.72 -0.59
C THR A 166 -0.53 18.27 -1.82
N ARG A 167 0.06 18.43 -2.98
CA ARG A 167 -0.58 18.02 -4.24
C ARG A 167 -0.65 16.49 -4.35
N PRO A 168 -1.67 15.95 -5.04
CA PRO A 168 -1.74 14.53 -5.35
C PRO A 168 -0.49 14.05 -6.10
N ILE A 169 -0.14 12.80 -5.91
CA ILE A 169 0.95 12.15 -6.63
C ILE A 169 0.57 12.06 -8.10
N ALA A 170 1.41 12.63 -8.97
CA ALA A 170 1.26 12.44 -10.41
C ALA A 170 1.76 11.05 -10.80
N PHE A 171 0.92 10.27 -11.45
CA PHE A 171 1.25 8.91 -11.89
C PHE A 171 2.34 8.87 -12.97
N VAL A 172 2.46 9.89 -13.79
CA VAL A 172 3.05 9.84 -15.14
C VAL A 172 4.57 9.65 -15.21
N ASN A 173 5.36 9.97 -14.18
CA ASN A 173 6.81 10.11 -14.40
C ASN A 173 7.73 9.31 -13.47
N THR A 174 7.22 8.48 -12.57
CA THR A 174 8.09 7.89 -11.53
C THR A 174 7.58 6.58 -10.99
N ILE A 175 7.14 5.69 -11.88
CA ILE A 175 6.66 4.37 -11.47
C ILE A 175 7.69 3.32 -11.79
N GLU A 176 8.03 2.53 -10.79
CA GLU A 176 8.67 1.25 -10.96
C GLU A 176 7.70 0.16 -10.54
N CYS A 177 7.25 -0.64 -11.49
CA CYS A 177 6.44 -1.82 -11.24
C CYS A 177 7.26 -3.07 -11.49
N VAL A 178 7.31 -3.93 -10.49
CA VAL A 178 8.13 -5.14 -10.49
C VAL A 178 7.28 -6.33 -10.09
N LEU A 179 7.39 -7.40 -10.85
CA LEU A 179 6.77 -8.68 -10.57
C LEU A 179 7.86 -9.76 -10.63
N ASP A 180 8.04 -10.50 -9.54
CA ASP A 180 9.08 -11.52 -9.37
C ASP A 180 10.48 -11.07 -9.82
N GLY A 181 10.80 -9.80 -9.53
CA GLY A 181 12.09 -9.21 -9.85
C GLY A 181 12.22 -8.64 -11.26
N THR A 182 11.22 -8.79 -12.11
CA THR A 182 11.20 -8.24 -13.48
C THR A 182 10.39 -6.95 -13.51
N SER A 183 11.00 -5.86 -13.98
CA SER A 183 10.30 -4.59 -14.21
C SER A 183 9.46 -4.65 -15.47
N PHE A 184 8.27 -4.07 -15.45
CA PHE A 184 7.37 -4.00 -16.59
C PHE A 184 6.59 -2.68 -16.64
N ALA A 185 6.08 -2.34 -17.82
CA ALA A 185 5.20 -1.20 -17.97
C ALA A 185 3.83 -1.51 -17.37
N LEU A 186 3.31 -0.61 -16.55
CA LEU A 186 2.00 -0.72 -15.92
C LEU A 186 1.07 0.36 -16.50
N ASP A 187 -0.07 -0.05 -17.02
CA ASP A 187 -1.10 0.87 -17.51
C ASP A 187 -2.13 1.19 -16.44
N ASN A 188 -2.61 0.16 -15.75
CA ASN A 188 -3.62 0.28 -14.69
C ASN A 188 -3.30 -0.68 -13.55
N PHE A 189 -3.54 -0.22 -12.33
CA PHE A 189 -3.45 -1.03 -11.12
C PHE A 189 -4.61 -0.68 -10.19
N SER A 190 -5.30 -1.70 -9.72
CA SER A 190 -6.31 -1.56 -8.68
C SER A 190 -6.06 -2.56 -7.57
N PHE A 191 -6.31 -2.15 -6.35
CA PHE A 191 -6.28 -3.01 -5.17
C PHE A 191 -7.53 -2.75 -4.34
N ASP A 192 -8.18 -3.82 -3.89
CA ASP A 192 -9.29 -3.79 -2.94
C ASP A 192 -8.85 -4.52 -1.67
N ALA A 193 -9.01 -3.86 -0.53
CA ALA A 193 -8.78 -4.50 0.78
C ALA A 193 -9.76 -5.65 1.03
N GLY A 194 -10.90 -5.69 0.33
CA GLY A 194 -11.85 -6.77 0.29
C GLY A 194 -12.46 -7.11 1.65
N ASN A 195 -12.66 -6.09 2.51
CA ASN A 195 -13.25 -6.30 3.84
C ASN A 195 -14.77 -6.41 3.76
N GLU A 196 -15.31 -7.51 4.27
CA GLU A 196 -16.73 -7.65 4.55
C GLU A 196 -17.01 -7.03 5.93
N VAL A 197 -17.79 -5.96 5.96
CA VAL A 197 -18.11 -5.22 7.20
C VAL A 197 -19.55 -5.50 7.59
N GLN A 198 -19.76 -5.87 8.85
CA GLN A 198 -21.08 -6.12 9.42
C GLN A 198 -21.31 -5.25 10.65
N GLN A 199 -22.54 -4.79 10.82
CA GLN A 199 -22.99 -4.10 12.03
C GLN A 199 -23.67 -5.07 12.97
N ILE A 200 -23.48 -4.82 14.27
CA ILE A 200 -24.15 -5.57 15.33
C ILE A 200 -25.47 -4.88 15.64
N GLY A 201 -26.58 -5.61 15.68
CA GLY A 201 -27.85 -5.07 16.19
C GLY A 201 -27.70 -4.71 17.66
N ASP A 202 -27.94 -3.46 18.04
CA ASP A 202 -27.93 -3.00 19.45
C ASP A 202 -29.15 -2.10 19.69
N PRO A 203 -30.18 -2.59 20.41
CA PRO A 203 -31.36 -1.80 20.72
C PRO A 203 -31.09 -0.54 21.57
N ARG A 204 -29.88 -0.45 22.18
CA ARG A 204 -29.46 0.72 22.96
C ARG A 204 -28.86 1.84 22.10
N ALA A 205 -28.53 1.54 20.83
CA ALA A 205 -28.08 2.56 19.89
C ALA A 205 -29.27 3.37 19.37
N ASP A 206 -29.07 4.63 19.06
CA ASP A 206 -30.13 5.60 18.66
C ASP A 206 -31.03 5.08 17.53
N PHE A 207 -30.48 4.28 16.64
CA PHE A 207 -31.21 3.70 15.48
C PHE A 207 -31.17 2.17 15.45
N GLY A 208 -30.89 1.52 16.59
CA GLY A 208 -30.91 0.06 16.73
C GLY A 208 -29.72 -0.67 16.09
N LEU A 209 -28.75 0.07 15.57
CA LEU A 209 -27.54 -0.47 14.96
C LEU A 209 -26.31 -0.02 15.74
N GLY A 210 -25.55 -0.95 16.27
CA GLY A 210 -24.34 -0.72 17.02
C GLY A 210 -23.10 -0.54 16.13
N ILE A 211 -21.93 -0.80 16.72
CA ILE A 211 -20.64 -0.65 16.05
C ILE A 211 -20.49 -1.64 14.89
N ALA A 212 -19.71 -1.26 13.90
CA ALA A 212 -19.34 -2.12 12.78
C ALA A 212 -18.02 -2.87 13.05
N GLY A 213 -17.91 -4.06 12.49
CA GLY A 213 -16.69 -4.89 12.56
C GLY A 213 -16.40 -5.57 11.24
N ILE A 214 -15.13 -5.84 10.99
CA ILE A 214 -14.68 -6.62 9.82
C ILE A 214 -14.84 -8.10 10.17
N THR A 215 -15.69 -8.80 9.43
CA THR A 215 -15.99 -10.22 9.66
C THR A 215 -15.18 -11.14 8.76
N ARG A 216 -14.78 -10.65 7.61
CA ARG A 216 -14.02 -11.41 6.60
C ARG A 216 -13.18 -10.47 5.77
N ARG A 217 -12.09 -10.99 5.20
CA ARG A 217 -11.23 -10.25 4.29
C ARG A 217 -10.88 -11.10 3.07
N ARG A 218 -10.88 -10.48 1.90
CA ARG A 218 -10.45 -11.08 0.63
C ARG A 218 -9.70 -10.04 -0.18
N ALA A 219 -8.51 -9.69 0.28
CA ALA A 219 -7.67 -8.71 -0.41
C ALA A 219 -7.26 -9.20 -1.80
N GLY A 220 -7.32 -8.32 -2.78
CA GLY A 220 -6.94 -8.61 -4.14
C GLY A 220 -7.05 -7.39 -5.02
N GLY A 221 -6.90 -7.56 -6.32
CA GLY A 221 -6.97 -6.47 -7.27
C GLY A 221 -6.78 -6.94 -8.70
N THR A 222 -6.49 -5.99 -9.56
CA THR A 222 -6.22 -6.25 -10.98
C THR A 222 -5.08 -5.33 -11.42
N PHE A 223 -4.18 -5.82 -12.22
CA PHE A 223 -3.24 -4.99 -12.95
C PHE A 223 -3.37 -5.24 -14.45
N ARG A 224 -3.16 -4.19 -15.24
CA ARG A 224 -3.14 -4.25 -16.69
C ARG A 224 -1.78 -3.78 -17.19
N ALA A 225 -1.16 -4.62 -18.00
CA ALA A 225 0.17 -4.38 -18.56
C ALA A 225 0.23 -4.85 -20.01
N PRO A 226 1.10 -4.29 -20.85
CA PRO A 226 1.36 -4.84 -22.18
C PRO A 226 1.72 -6.32 -22.07
N MET A 227 1.23 -7.12 -23.02
CA MET A 227 1.57 -8.54 -23.07
C MET A 227 3.04 -8.70 -23.44
N ASP A 228 3.79 -9.40 -22.60
CA ASP A 228 5.18 -9.76 -22.84
C ASP A 228 5.28 -11.18 -23.42
N LEU A 229 6.48 -11.55 -23.90
CA LEU A 229 6.76 -12.92 -24.25
C LEU A 229 6.73 -13.80 -22.98
N GLU A 230 6.25 -15.03 -23.09
CA GLU A 230 6.21 -16.00 -21.99
C GLU A 230 7.58 -16.23 -21.35
N ALA A 231 8.66 -16.19 -22.13
CA ALA A 231 10.03 -16.30 -21.62
C ALA A 231 10.44 -15.11 -20.73
N THR A 232 9.75 -13.97 -20.84
CA THR A 232 10.03 -12.76 -20.04
C THR A 232 9.10 -12.68 -18.83
N ARG A 233 7.82 -12.99 -19.02
CA ARG A 233 6.81 -12.96 -17.97
C ARG A 233 5.71 -13.97 -18.28
N ASP A 234 5.86 -15.17 -17.72
CA ASP A 234 4.90 -16.27 -17.86
C ASP A 234 3.70 -16.07 -16.94
N VAL A 235 2.73 -15.27 -17.43
CA VAL A 235 1.50 -14.98 -16.68
C VAL A 235 0.57 -16.19 -16.67
N PHE A 236 0.49 -16.91 -17.78
CA PHE A 236 -0.38 -18.09 -17.92
C PHE A 236 0.12 -19.26 -17.09
N GLY A 237 1.42 -19.55 -17.10
CA GLY A 237 2.02 -20.59 -16.26
C GLY A 237 1.92 -20.27 -14.77
N GLY A 238 2.14 -18.99 -14.39
CA GLY A 238 1.94 -18.52 -13.02
C GLY A 238 0.50 -18.73 -12.53
N TRP A 239 -0.48 -18.44 -13.39
CA TRP A 239 -1.90 -18.68 -13.09
C TRP A 239 -2.22 -20.19 -13.02
N ALA A 240 -1.80 -20.96 -14.01
CA ALA A 240 -2.11 -22.40 -14.09
C ALA A 240 -1.51 -23.19 -12.92
N ASN A 241 -0.34 -22.80 -12.46
CA ASN A 241 0.38 -23.45 -11.36
C ASN A 241 0.03 -22.89 -9.97
N GLY A 242 -0.72 -21.78 -9.89
CA GLY A 242 -1.04 -21.11 -8.63
C GLY A 242 0.21 -20.62 -7.88
N THR A 243 1.25 -20.24 -8.61
CA THR A 243 2.52 -19.80 -8.04
C THR A 243 2.35 -18.46 -7.33
N GLU A 244 2.88 -18.35 -6.09
CA GLU A 244 2.93 -17.07 -5.38
C GLU A 244 3.99 -16.17 -6.01
N ALA A 245 3.58 -14.95 -6.34
CA ALA A 245 4.41 -13.93 -6.93
C ALA A 245 4.68 -12.77 -5.95
N VAL A 246 5.81 -12.09 -6.13
CA VAL A 246 6.14 -10.87 -5.40
C VAL A 246 5.90 -9.66 -6.28
N MET A 247 4.95 -8.84 -5.89
CA MET A 247 4.66 -7.58 -6.57
C MET A 247 5.16 -6.40 -5.73
N SER A 248 5.84 -5.48 -6.37
CA SER A 248 6.26 -4.19 -5.80
C SER A 248 5.95 -3.09 -6.80
N VAL A 249 5.23 -2.08 -6.38
CA VAL A 249 4.95 -0.89 -7.19
C VAL A 249 5.26 0.35 -6.38
N VAL A 250 6.14 1.19 -6.91
CA VAL A 250 6.66 2.39 -6.25
C VAL A 250 6.28 3.62 -7.06
N TRP A 251 5.69 4.63 -6.42
CA TRP A 251 5.24 5.88 -7.04
C TRP A 251 5.80 7.11 -6.36
N GLY A 252 5.93 8.16 -7.16
CA GLY A 252 6.23 9.49 -6.69
C GLY A 252 7.71 9.84 -6.72
N ALA A 253 8.01 11.10 -7.07
CA ALA A 253 9.36 11.64 -7.12
C ALA A 253 9.70 12.51 -5.91
N THR A 254 8.71 13.19 -5.34
CA THR A 254 8.90 14.21 -4.30
C THR A 254 8.73 13.59 -2.91
N ALA A 255 9.71 13.81 -2.02
CA ALA A 255 9.62 13.38 -0.63
C ALA A 255 8.35 13.92 0.05
N GLY A 256 7.67 13.07 0.82
CA GLY A 256 6.38 13.34 1.43
C GLY A 256 5.18 13.08 0.51
N ASN A 257 5.40 12.83 -0.80
CA ASN A 257 4.39 12.47 -1.79
C ASN A 257 4.72 11.16 -2.50
N ARG A 258 5.44 10.29 -1.84
CA ARG A 258 5.81 8.98 -2.37
C ARG A 258 5.03 7.91 -1.67
N PHE A 259 4.60 6.91 -2.39
CA PHE A 259 4.11 5.69 -1.77
C PHE A 259 4.49 4.46 -2.58
N ALA A 260 4.52 3.33 -1.89
CA ALA A 260 4.73 2.04 -2.50
C ALA A 260 3.70 1.05 -1.99
N VAL A 261 3.39 0.08 -2.82
CA VAL A 261 2.64 -1.11 -2.42
C VAL A 261 3.52 -2.33 -2.64
N MET A 262 3.43 -3.29 -1.76
CA MET A 262 4.12 -4.57 -1.89
C MET A 262 3.21 -5.71 -1.45
N SER A 263 3.19 -6.78 -2.24
CA SER A 263 2.65 -8.07 -1.87
C SER A 263 3.66 -9.15 -2.19
N ASP A 264 3.96 -10.01 -1.25
CA ASP A 264 4.86 -11.16 -1.43
C ASP A 264 4.11 -12.49 -1.47
N HIS A 265 2.79 -12.45 -1.45
CA HIS A 265 1.89 -13.61 -1.50
C HIS A 265 0.74 -13.36 -2.48
N MET A 266 1.06 -12.77 -3.63
CA MET A 266 0.09 -12.55 -4.70
C MET A 266 -0.03 -13.82 -5.55
N VAL A 267 -1.26 -14.24 -5.85
CA VAL A 267 -1.56 -15.33 -6.78
C VAL A 267 -2.50 -14.82 -7.86
N TYR A 268 -2.20 -15.14 -9.10
CA TYR A 268 -3.10 -14.83 -10.21
C TYR A 268 -4.40 -15.62 -10.10
N SER A 269 -5.53 -14.95 -10.25
CA SER A 269 -6.85 -15.59 -10.28
C SER A 269 -7.43 -15.72 -11.67
N GLY A 270 -6.74 -15.19 -12.68
CA GLY A 270 -7.10 -15.27 -14.09
C GLY A 270 -6.13 -14.47 -14.95
N VAL A 271 -6.22 -14.63 -16.25
CA VAL A 271 -5.55 -13.81 -17.26
C VAL A 271 -6.55 -13.53 -18.35
N ASN A 272 -6.82 -12.26 -18.63
CA ASN A 272 -7.73 -11.82 -19.67
C ASN A 272 -6.97 -11.01 -20.70
N ASP A 273 -7.20 -11.28 -21.97
CA ASP A 273 -6.67 -10.46 -23.04
C ASP A 273 -7.49 -9.15 -23.14
N ALA A 274 -6.81 -8.04 -23.32
CA ALA A 274 -7.41 -6.74 -23.55
C ALA A 274 -6.78 -6.05 -24.74
N ASP A 275 -7.59 -5.45 -25.58
CA ASP A 275 -7.11 -4.55 -26.66
C ASP A 275 -7.10 -3.11 -26.15
N VAL A 276 -5.95 -2.46 -26.24
CA VAL A 276 -5.82 -1.03 -25.94
C VAL A 276 -5.20 -0.34 -27.16
N ASN A 277 -6.01 0.33 -27.94
CA ASN A 277 -5.60 1.04 -29.16
C ASN A 277 -4.86 0.17 -30.18
N GLY A 278 -5.26 -1.10 -30.33
CA GLY A 278 -4.64 -2.05 -31.25
C GLY A 278 -3.42 -2.78 -30.69
N PHE A 279 -3.08 -2.57 -29.42
CA PHE A 279 -2.03 -3.31 -28.73
C PHE A 279 -2.63 -4.35 -27.78
N LEU A 280 -2.00 -5.52 -27.73
CA LEU A 280 -2.40 -6.59 -26.82
C LEU A 280 -1.88 -6.31 -25.40
N TYR A 281 -2.81 -6.31 -24.43
CA TYR A 281 -2.54 -6.19 -23.01
C TYR A 281 -3.05 -7.44 -22.28
N ALA A 282 -2.39 -7.75 -21.18
CA ALA A 282 -2.90 -8.70 -20.18
C ALA A 282 -3.57 -7.93 -19.05
N GLU A 283 -4.84 -8.22 -18.78
CA GLU A 283 -5.53 -7.82 -17.57
C GLU A 283 -5.56 -9.01 -16.62
N THR A 284 -4.82 -8.88 -15.54
CA THR A 284 -4.52 -9.99 -14.63
C THR A 284 -5.12 -9.69 -13.26
N PRO A 285 -6.26 -10.29 -12.92
CA PRO A 285 -6.78 -10.25 -11.57
C PRO A 285 -5.92 -11.12 -10.65
N PHE A 286 -5.71 -10.64 -9.42
CA PHE A 286 -4.92 -11.33 -8.41
C PHE A 286 -5.58 -11.33 -7.05
N ARG A 287 -5.12 -12.22 -6.17
CA ARG A 287 -5.49 -12.29 -4.76
C ARG A 287 -4.23 -12.34 -3.90
N CYS A 288 -4.36 -11.82 -2.68
CA CYS A 288 -3.33 -11.92 -1.66
C CYS A 288 -3.70 -13.08 -0.72
N ASN A 289 -2.84 -14.11 -0.69
CA ASN A 289 -3.16 -15.40 -0.06
C ASN A 289 -3.00 -15.49 1.44
N ARG A 290 -2.48 -14.45 2.11
CA ARG A 290 -2.33 -14.43 3.57
C ARG A 290 -3.35 -13.52 4.22
N GLU A 291 -3.79 -13.88 5.41
CA GLU A 291 -4.71 -13.08 6.21
C GLU A 291 -4.06 -11.79 6.72
N ASN A 292 -2.80 -11.88 7.13
CA ASN A 292 -2.00 -10.76 7.62
C ASN A 292 -0.73 -10.61 6.81
N ASP A 293 -0.21 -9.39 6.73
CA ASP A 293 1.05 -9.04 6.05
C ASP A 293 1.13 -9.40 4.55
N SER A 294 0.02 -9.78 3.92
CA SER A 294 0.00 -10.14 2.50
C SER A 294 0.07 -8.93 1.57
N PHE A 295 -0.26 -7.76 2.09
CA PHE A 295 -0.22 -6.50 1.37
C PHE A 295 0.23 -5.37 2.30
N MET A 296 1.18 -4.59 1.85
CA MET A 296 1.75 -3.47 2.59
C MET A 296 1.68 -2.20 1.76
N ILE A 297 1.39 -1.09 2.44
CA ILE A 297 1.39 0.25 1.85
C ILE A 297 2.39 1.09 2.62
N THR A 298 3.34 1.69 1.93
CA THR A 298 4.39 2.52 2.52
C THR A 298 4.30 3.94 1.99
N PHE A 299 4.30 4.92 2.87
CA PHE A 299 4.36 6.35 2.55
C PHE A 299 5.66 6.95 3.07
N TRP A 300 6.40 7.74 2.23
CA TRP A 300 7.66 8.39 2.60
C TRP A 300 7.95 9.71 1.88
#